data_f488a0292ac5097f232322005e30a594
#
_entry.id   f488a0292ac5097f232322005e30a594
#
_cell.length_a   1.000
_cell.length_b   1.000
_cell.length_c   1.000
_cell.angle_alpha   90.00
_cell.angle_beta   90.00
_cell.angle_gamma   90.00
#
_symmetry.space_group_name_H-M   'P 1'
#
loop_
_entity.id
_entity.type
_entity.pdbx_description
1 polymer ?
#
loop_
_entity_poly.entity_id
_entity_poly.type
_entity_poly.pdbx_seq_one_letter_code
_entity_poly.pdbx_strand_id
1 'polypeptide(L)'
;MQPACQWQCDDGMTVLSESSPHVTEARRSVQEMLLLNHPVDCPICDQAGECRLQDYWLEHGRYKKRMRDEIVHKPKAVSFGPTIVYDAERCIVCTRCVRFVEEVAKDPVLEKRERGNLGEIFVAPGRQLDNNYTLMTEHVCPVGALTSKDFRFKARVWFLRSARSICQGCATGCNAHLDYDPRTFKVYRYRPRENAQVNQYWMCDKGMLSYPEAHEGRVVRPRAGGNEVSVAQALEQARALLQGVAASKIGFVLSAQHSLEDNHALVTLAKSALGAGSFFLTGRAPGQPDGVLLAADRNPNTQGALQAASTTTPGPVTALLDAVASGKITHVVMLGSEVPVDGKTLAGIGRAKLIVIASHEGPVAKAATVLLPATSWAEQDATYVNGKGLAQRSERAIAPQGDSQPGWQWVVSLAQALGHKLGFTKLTELRRTLLGTPTAATAAAAPGTTTGAAV
;
A
#
# COMPACT_ATOMS: atom_id res chain seq x y z
N MET A 1 -34.65 -27.03 -2.67
CA MET A 1 -33.28 -26.51 -2.73
C MET A 1 -33.34 -25.06 -3.15
N GLN A 2 -32.71 -24.16 -2.39
CA GLN A 2 -32.77 -22.70 -2.63
C GLN A 2 -31.36 -22.13 -2.67
N PRO A 3 -31.10 -21.05 -3.43
CA PRO A 3 -29.81 -20.37 -3.42
C PRO A 3 -29.62 -19.63 -2.08
N ALA A 4 -28.50 -19.92 -1.40
CA ALA A 4 -28.22 -19.36 -0.07
C ALA A 4 -28.14 -17.82 -0.04
N CYS A 5 -27.85 -17.18 -1.17
CA CYS A 5 -27.76 -15.71 -1.27
C CYS A 5 -29.11 -14.98 -1.32
N GLN A 6 -30.24 -15.72 -1.45
CA GLN A 6 -31.58 -15.14 -1.56
C GLN A 6 -32.56 -15.63 -0.50
N TRP A 7 -32.15 -16.62 0.32
CA TRP A 7 -33.03 -17.18 1.33
C TRP A 7 -32.84 -16.48 2.67
N GLN A 8 -33.93 -16.14 3.32
CA GLN A 8 -33.93 -15.58 4.66
C GLN A 8 -33.59 -16.68 5.67
N CYS A 9 -32.78 -16.36 6.67
CA CYS A 9 -32.45 -17.28 7.75
C CYS A 9 -33.61 -17.34 8.76
N ASP A 10 -34.03 -18.54 9.10
CA ASP A 10 -35.06 -18.81 10.12
C ASP A 10 -34.51 -19.67 11.25
N ASP A 11 -35.05 -19.50 12.45
CA ASP A 11 -34.66 -20.33 13.60
C ASP A 11 -34.97 -21.80 13.34
N GLY A 12 -34.06 -22.68 13.71
CA GLY A 12 -34.15 -24.12 13.47
C GLY A 12 -33.90 -24.59 12.05
N MET A 13 -33.49 -23.68 11.13
CA MET A 13 -33.14 -24.04 9.78
C MET A 13 -31.95 -25.01 9.73
N THR A 14 -32.08 -26.10 8.97
CA THR A 14 -31.00 -27.03 8.69
C THR A 14 -30.38 -26.72 7.33
N VAL A 15 -29.11 -26.34 7.32
CA VAL A 15 -28.36 -26.07 6.10
C VAL A 15 -27.49 -27.26 5.74
N LEU A 16 -27.75 -27.87 4.58
CA LEU A 16 -26.95 -28.98 4.03
C LEU A 16 -25.95 -28.43 3.01
N SER A 17 -24.75 -28.95 3.06
CA SER A 17 -23.67 -28.63 2.12
C SER A 17 -23.16 -29.90 1.40
N GLU A 18 -21.88 -30.18 1.37
CA GLU A 18 -21.26 -31.29 0.66
C GLU A 18 -21.70 -32.66 1.09
N SER A 19 -22.22 -32.79 2.31
CA SER A 19 -22.77 -34.05 2.81
C SER A 19 -24.05 -34.49 2.12
N SER A 20 -24.71 -33.61 1.36
CA SER A 20 -25.95 -33.92 0.63
C SER A 20 -25.69 -34.21 -0.86
N PRO A 21 -26.02 -35.43 -1.36
CA PRO A 21 -25.91 -35.73 -2.79
C PRO A 21 -26.70 -34.77 -3.68
N HIS A 22 -27.86 -34.28 -3.21
CA HIS A 22 -28.66 -33.31 -3.96
C HIS A 22 -27.96 -31.96 -4.11
N VAL A 23 -27.27 -31.49 -3.05
CA VAL A 23 -26.51 -30.24 -3.11
C VAL A 23 -25.31 -30.40 -4.04
N THR A 24 -24.59 -31.52 -3.95
CA THR A 24 -23.46 -31.81 -4.84
C THR A 24 -23.87 -31.84 -6.31
N GLU A 25 -25.00 -32.51 -6.64
CA GLU A 25 -25.49 -32.57 -8.02
C GLU A 25 -25.98 -31.19 -8.52
N ALA A 26 -26.60 -30.40 -7.63
CA ALA A 26 -26.97 -29.04 -7.99
C ALA A 26 -25.76 -28.14 -8.29
N ARG A 27 -24.70 -28.22 -7.47
CA ARG A 27 -23.43 -27.51 -7.72
C ARG A 27 -22.81 -27.89 -9.06
N ARG A 28 -22.78 -29.19 -9.38
CA ARG A 28 -22.31 -29.68 -10.68
C ARG A 28 -23.11 -29.11 -11.85
N SER A 29 -24.43 -29.07 -11.71
CA SER A 29 -25.32 -28.54 -12.75
C SER A 29 -25.17 -27.05 -12.93
N VAL A 30 -25.06 -26.27 -11.83
CA VAL A 30 -24.78 -24.82 -11.88
C VAL A 30 -23.43 -24.55 -12.53
N GLN A 31 -22.39 -25.30 -12.15
CA GLN A 31 -21.05 -25.15 -12.72
C GLN A 31 -21.06 -25.44 -14.22
N GLU A 32 -21.76 -26.49 -14.66
CA GLU A 32 -21.94 -26.80 -16.08
C GLU A 32 -22.63 -25.67 -16.84
N MET A 33 -23.73 -25.10 -16.29
CA MET A 33 -24.43 -23.99 -16.92
C MET A 33 -23.53 -22.73 -17.08
N LEU A 34 -22.72 -22.42 -16.08
CA LEU A 34 -21.77 -21.31 -16.17
C LEU A 34 -20.71 -21.52 -17.25
N LEU A 35 -20.36 -22.78 -17.55
CA LEU A 35 -19.34 -23.13 -18.53
C LEU A 35 -19.87 -23.38 -19.94
N LEU A 36 -21.19 -23.38 -20.18
CA LEU A 36 -21.76 -23.65 -21.52
C LEU A 36 -21.15 -22.75 -22.59
N ASN A 37 -21.10 -21.45 -22.33
CA ASN A 37 -20.62 -20.42 -23.27
C ASN A 37 -19.26 -19.81 -22.80
N HIS A 38 -18.71 -20.25 -21.67
CA HIS A 38 -17.44 -19.73 -21.19
C HIS A 38 -16.28 -20.24 -22.06
N PRO A 39 -15.42 -19.37 -22.60
CA PRO A 39 -14.34 -19.79 -23.49
C PRO A 39 -13.25 -20.54 -22.71
N VAL A 40 -12.58 -21.47 -23.36
CA VAL A 40 -11.42 -22.19 -22.81
C VAL A 40 -10.16 -21.31 -22.96
N ASP A 41 -10.22 -20.11 -22.43
CA ASP A 41 -9.18 -19.07 -22.53
C ASP A 41 -8.17 -19.12 -21.36
N CYS A 42 -8.23 -20.09 -20.46
CA CYS A 42 -7.35 -20.11 -19.27
C CYS A 42 -5.87 -19.88 -19.60
N PRO A 43 -5.29 -20.46 -20.69
CA PRO A 43 -3.91 -20.21 -21.05
C PRO A 43 -3.58 -18.75 -21.39
N ILE A 44 -4.56 -17.96 -21.84
CA ILE A 44 -4.44 -16.55 -22.21
C ILE A 44 -5.28 -15.62 -21.32
N CYS A 45 -5.95 -16.16 -20.31
CA CYS A 45 -6.72 -15.40 -19.34
C CYS A 45 -5.84 -14.95 -18.17
N ASP A 46 -5.89 -13.67 -17.86
CA ASP A 46 -5.05 -13.10 -16.79
C ASP A 46 -5.48 -13.54 -15.38
N GLN A 47 -6.74 -13.98 -15.24
CA GLN A 47 -7.28 -14.50 -13.98
C GLN A 47 -6.87 -15.96 -13.69
N ALA A 48 -6.18 -16.64 -14.60
CA ALA A 48 -5.75 -18.03 -14.37
C ALA A 48 -4.86 -18.14 -13.11
N GLY A 49 -5.18 -19.11 -12.25
CA GLY A 49 -4.52 -19.32 -10.96
C GLY A 49 -5.12 -18.54 -9.78
N GLU A 50 -6.06 -17.62 -10.02
CA GLU A 50 -6.84 -16.91 -8.98
C GLU A 50 -8.33 -16.80 -9.37
N CYS A 51 -8.82 -17.72 -10.21
CA CYS A 51 -10.17 -17.73 -10.75
C CYS A 51 -11.07 -18.71 -9.99
N ARG A 52 -12.07 -18.20 -9.27
CA ARG A 52 -13.04 -19.03 -8.54
C ARG A 52 -13.83 -19.99 -9.42
N LEU A 53 -14.10 -19.63 -10.67
CA LEU A 53 -14.75 -20.54 -11.62
C LEU A 53 -13.86 -21.74 -11.94
N GLN A 54 -12.55 -21.51 -12.05
CA GLN A 54 -11.57 -22.58 -12.28
C GLN A 54 -11.47 -23.51 -11.06
N ASP A 55 -11.40 -22.95 -9.84
CA ASP A 55 -11.34 -23.72 -8.60
C ASP A 55 -12.60 -24.59 -8.42
N TYR A 56 -13.79 -24.00 -8.62
CA TYR A 56 -15.05 -24.74 -8.50
C TYR A 56 -15.25 -25.78 -9.60
N TRP A 57 -14.66 -25.58 -10.77
CA TRP A 57 -14.66 -26.60 -11.80
C TRP A 57 -13.82 -27.81 -11.37
N LEU A 58 -12.68 -27.61 -10.75
CA LEU A 58 -11.85 -28.70 -10.23
C LEU A 58 -12.58 -29.49 -9.13
N GLU A 59 -13.32 -28.79 -8.26
CA GLU A 59 -14.03 -29.43 -7.13
C GLU A 59 -15.35 -30.09 -7.54
N HIS A 60 -16.12 -29.46 -8.40
CA HIS A 60 -17.51 -29.83 -8.69
C HIS A 60 -17.83 -30.02 -10.16
N GLY A 61 -16.88 -29.77 -11.06
CA GLY A 61 -17.11 -29.78 -12.50
C GLY A 61 -17.41 -31.16 -13.09
N ARG A 62 -18.03 -31.16 -14.27
CA ARG A 62 -18.15 -32.34 -15.10
C ARG A 62 -17.08 -32.29 -16.19
N TYR A 63 -16.31 -33.38 -16.35
CA TYR A 63 -15.21 -33.43 -17.32
C TYR A 63 -15.67 -33.58 -18.78
N LYS A 64 -16.94 -33.93 -19.00
CA LYS A 64 -17.51 -34.06 -20.35
C LYS A 64 -18.50 -32.93 -20.61
N LYS A 65 -18.26 -32.17 -21.66
CA LYS A 65 -19.22 -31.20 -22.20
C LYS A 65 -20.39 -31.97 -22.84
N ARG A 66 -21.61 -31.67 -22.37
CA ARG A 66 -22.86 -32.28 -22.92
C ARG A 66 -23.49 -31.44 -24.00
N MET A 67 -23.25 -30.11 -24.03
CA MET A 67 -23.73 -29.22 -25.05
C MET A 67 -23.09 -29.55 -26.41
N ARG A 68 -23.91 -29.63 -27.47
CA ARG A 68 -23.49 -29.89 -28.85
C ARG A 68 -23.62 -28.67 -29.76
N ASP A 69 -24.37 -27.66 -29.31
CA ASP A 69 -24.55 -26.41 -30.02
C ASP A 69 -23.27 -25.54 -29.96
N GLU A 70 -23.18 -24.61 -30.91
CA GLU A 70 -22.12 -23.62 -30.93
C GLU A 70 -22.23 -22.68 -29.73
N ILE A 71 -21.09 -22.23 -29.22
CA ILE A 71 -21.05 -21.25 -28.13
C ILE A 71 -21.40 -19.87 -28.65
N VAL A 72 -22.04 -19.08 -27.79
CA VAL A 72 -22.41 -17.70 -28.14
C VAL A 72 -21.16 -16.82 -28.02
N HIS A 73 -20.77 -16.18 -29.10
CA HIS A 73 -19.67 -15.23 -29.14
C HIS A 73 -20.15 -13.84 -28.75
N LYS A 74 -19.33 -13.15 -27.94
CA LYS A 74 -19.56 -11.80 -27.41
C LYS A 74 -18.34 -10.91 -27.61
N PRO A 75 -18.49 -9.57 -27.47
CA PRO A 75 -17.34 -8.67 -27.58
C PRO A 75 -16.22 -9.00 -26.60
N LYS A 76 -14.99 -8.96 -27.09
CA LYS A 76 -13.78 -9.20 -26.31
C LYS A 76 -12.91 -7.94 -26.25
N ALA A 77 -12.14 -7.79 -25.19
CA ALA A 77 -11.17 -6.72 -25.01
C ALA A 77 -11.73 -5.29 -25.16
N VAL A 78 -12.96 -5.07 -24.70
CA VAL A 78 -13.63 -3.76 -24.73
C VAL A 78 -13.07 -2.88 -23.60
N SER A 79 -12.65 -1.66 -23.94
CA SER A 79 -12.22 -0.69 -22.92
C SER A 79 -13.44 -0.10 -22.20
N PHE A 80 -13.51 -0.26 -20.86
CA PHE A 80 -14.58 0.34 -20.04
C PHE A 80 -14.19 1.72 -19.47
N GLY A 81 -12.95 2.12 -19.65
CA GLY A 81 -12.41 3.38 -19.16
C GLY A 81 -10.89 3.36 -19.21
N PRO A 82 -10.21 4.25 -18.47
CA PRO A 82 -8.75 4.36 -18.50
C PRO A 82 -8.03 3.12 -17.95
N THR A 83 -8.63 2.39 -17.01
CA THR A 83 -7.95 1.36 -16.20
C THR A 83 -8.40 -0.07 -16.52
N ILE A 84 -9.61 -0.30 -16.99
CA ILE A 84 -10.25 -1.63 -17.11
C ILE A 84 -10.48 -2.05 -18.55
N VAL A 85 -10.22 -3.32 -18.82
CA VAL A 85 -10.61 -4.04 -20.06
C VAL A 85 -11.65 -5.09 -19.68
N TYR A 86 -12.72 -5.16 -20.45
CA TYR A 86 -13.81 -6.11 -20.30
C TYR A 86 -13.83 -7.15 -21.43
N ASP A 87 -14.04 -8.41 -21.07
CA ASP A 87 -14.26 -9.54 -21.96
C ASP A 87 -15.64 -10.15 -21.66
N ALA A 88 -16.59 -9.94 -22.55
CA ALA A 88 -17.98 -10.36 -22.36
C ALA A 88 -18.16 -11.88 -22.46
N GLU A 89 -17.30 -12.61 -23.19
CA GLU A 89 -17.35 -14.07 -23.24
C GLU A 89 -16.96 -14.72 -21.92
N ARG A 90 -16.01 -14.09 -21.17
CA ARG A 90 -15.58 -14.59 -19.86
C ARG A 90 -16.54 -14.20 -18.73
N CYS A 91 -17.45 -13.25 -18.99
CA CYS A 91 -18.38 -12.75 -17.99
C CYS A 91 -19.47 -13.78 -17.68
N ILE A 92 -19.66 -14.09 -16.38
CA ILE A 92 -20.74 -14.96 -15.89
C ILE A 92 -21.99 -14.18 -15.45
N VAL A 93 -22.04 -12.89 -15.75
CA VAL A 93 -23.19 -11.98 -15.51
C VAL A 93 -23.65 -11.98 -14.03
N CYS A 94 -22.72 -12.12 -13.09
CA CYS A 94 -23.01 -12.16 -11.64
C CYS A 94 -23.37 -10.79 -11.04
N THR A 95 -23.21 -9.70 -11.78
CA THR A 95 -23.52 -8.30 -11.42
C THR A 95 -22.76 -7.73 -10.21
N ARG A 96 -21.72 -8.40 -9.69
CA ARG A 96 -20.95 -7.87 -8.56
C ARG A 96 -20.33 -6.50 -8.86
N CYS A 97 -19.77 -6.31 -10.06
CA CYS A 97 -19.21 -5.03 -10.50
C CYS A 97 -20.26 -3.92 -10.58
N VAL A 98 -21.46 -4.21 -11.07
CA VAL A 98 -22.59 -3.26 -11.12
C VAL A 98 -22.94 -2.79 -9.70
N ARG A 99 -23.21 -3.74 -8.81
CA ARG A 99 -23.54 -3.42 -7.41
C ARG A 99 -22.39 -2.68 -6.69
N PHE A 100 -21.15 -3.03 -6.97
CA PHE A 100 -20.00 -2.36 -6.37
C PHE A 100 -19.93 -0.87 -6.76
N VAL A 101 -20.07 -0.54 -8.05
CA VAL A 101 -20.01 0.85 -8.49
C VAL A 101 -21.19 1.67 -8.00
N GLU A 102 -22.37 1.05 -7.87
CA GLU A 102 -23.57 1.67 -7.32
C GLU A 102 -23.50 1.85 -5.79
N GLU A 103 -23.26 0.76 -5.07
CA GLU A 103 -23.40 0.72 -3.61
C GLU A 103 -22.18 1.27 -2.87
N VAL A 104 -20.95 1.05 -3.39
CA VAL A 104 -19.70 1.41 -2.73
C VAL A 104 -19.04 2.64 -3.34
N ALA A 105 -18.80 2.61 -4.67
CA ALA A 105 -18.18 3.75 -5.34
C ALA A 105 -19.13 4.94 -5.52
N LYS A 106 -20.46 4.73 -5.32
CA LYS A 106 -21.51 5.76 -5.47
C LYS A 106 -21.55 6.39 -6.86
N ASP A 107 -21.19 5.61 -7.87
CA ASP A 107 -21.13 6.02 -9.27
C ASP A 107 -21.70 4.91 -10.17
N PRO A 108 -23.04 4.84 -10.37
CA PRO A 108 -23.73 3.79 -11.11
C PRO A 108 -23.46 3.91 -12.62
N VAL A 109 -22.26 3.57 -13.05
CA VAL A 109 -21.79 3.68 -14.43
C VAL A 109 -21.86 2.35 -15.19
N LEU A 110 -21.99 1.22 -14.48
CA LEU A 110 -22.12 -0.11 -15.06
C LEU A 110 -23.54 -0.61 -14.95
N GLU A 111 -24.04 -1.21 -16.02
CA GLU A 111 -25.36 -1.81 -16.08
C GLU A 111 -25.31 -3.18 -16.76
N LYS A 112 -26.38 -3.96 -16.58
CA LYS A 112 -26.61 -5.21 -17.30
C LYS A 112 -27.61 -4.99 -18.41
N ARG A 113 -27.27 -5.40 -19.60
CA ARG A 113 -28.22 -5.49 -20.72
C ARG A 113 -28.42 -6.93 -21.18
N GLU A 114 -29.48 -7.18 -21.92
CA GLU A 114 -29.88 -8.48 -22.42
C GLU A 114 -30.15 -9.50 -21.29
N ARG A 115 -30.52 -10.72 -21.66
CA ARG A 115 -30.81 -11.82 -20.71
C ARG A 115 -30.42 -13.16 -21.30
N GLY A 116 -30.42 -14.16 -20.42
CA GLY A 116 -29.99 -15.52 -20.78
C GLY A 116 -28.53 -15.53 -21.26
N ASN A 117 -28.28 -16.26 -22.33
CA ASN A 117 -26.96 -16.41 -22.92
C ASN A 117 -26.42 -15.13 -23.60
N LEU A 118 -27.28 -14.15 -23.90
CA LEU A 118 -26.91 -12.86 -24.48
C LEU A 118 -26.58 -11.81 -23.40
N GLY A 119 -26.88 -12.08 -22.12
CA GLY A 119 -26.62 -11.15 -21.03
C GLY A 119 -25.17 -10.68 -20.98
N GLU A 120 -24.94 -9.37 -20.84
CA GLU A 120 -23.61 -8.77 -20.70
C GLU A 120 -23.65 -7.53 -19.83
N ILE A 121 -22.49 -7.12 -19.33
CA ILE A 121 -22.29 -5.85 -18.62
C ILE A 121 -21.84 -4.81 -19.64
N PHE A 122 -22.31 -3.58 -19.48
CA PHE A 122 -21.90 -2.48 -20.34
C PHE A 122 -21.75 -1.18 -19.53
N VAL A 123 -21.06 -0.22 -20.09
CA VAL A 123 -20.93 1.12 -19.53
C VAL A 123 -22.10 1.97 -20.02
N ALA A 124 -22.74 2.70 -19.12
CA ALA A 124 -23.86 3.59 -19.45
C ALA A 124 -23.48 4.55 -20.59
N PRO A 125 -24.37 4.77 -21.58
CA PRO A 125 -24.08 5.61 -22.74
C PRO A 125 -23.57 7.00 -22.35
N GLY A 126 -22.50 7.46 -23.00
CA GLY A 126 -21.87 8.77 -22.75
C GLY A 126 -21.03 8.83 -21.48
N ARG A 127 -20.83 7.71 -20.77
CA ARG A 127 -20.02 7.62 -19.56
C ARG A 127 -18.79 6.72 -19.76
N GLN A 128 -17.88 6.79 -18.79
CA GLN A 128 -16.72 5.89 -18.69
C GLN A 128 -16.61 5.38 -17.25
N LEU A 129 -16.01 4.23 -17.08
CA LEU A 129 -15.63 3.71 -15.76
C LEU A 129 -14.30 4.37 -15.36
N ASP A 130 -14.35 5.56 -14.75
CA ASP A 130 -13.22 6.43 -14.46
C ASP A 130 -13.23 7.04 -13.03
N ASN A 131 -14.07 6.52 -12.14
CA ASN A 131 -14.07 6.92 -10.74
C ASN A 131 -12.82 6.44 -9.98
N ASN A 132 -12.68 6.83 -8.71
CA ASN A 132 -11.51 6.49 -7.87
C ASN A 132 -11.38 5.00 -7.49
N TYR A 133 -12.29 4.12 -7.91
CA TYR A 133 -12.39 2.71 -7.48
C TYR A 133 -12.57 1.74 -8.65
N THR A 134 -12.17 2.11 -9.83
CA THR A 134 -12.40 1.30 -11.04
C THR A 134 -11.69 -0.04 -10.98
N LEU A 135 -10.48 -0.09 -10.43
CA LEU A 135 -9.70 -1.32 -10.27
C LEU A 135 -10.35 -2.30 -9.29
N MET A 136 -11.21 -1.83 -8.38
CA MET A 136 -11.98 -2.73 -7.53
C MET A 136 -12.96 -3.59 -8.31
N THR A 137 -13.38 -3.17 -9.51
CA THR A 137 -14.25 -4.00 -10.36
C THR A 137 -13.56 -5.28 -10.84
N GLU A 138 -12.24 -5.26 -11.05
CA GLU A 138 -11.41 -6.45 -11.27
C GLU A 138 -11.41 -7.36 -10.04
N HIS A 139 -11.21 -6.80 -8.83
CA HIS A 139 -11.13 -7.59 -7.60
C HIS A 139 -12.45 -8.22 -7.17
N VAL A 140 -13.59 -7.59 -7.43
CA VAL A 140 -14.90 -8.20 -7.16
C VAL A 140 -15.35 -9.17 -8.26
N CYS A 141 -14.72 -9.12 -9.43
CA CYS A 141 -15.01 -10.03 -10.52
C CYS A 141 -14.46 -11.43 -10.22
N PRO A 142 -15.31 -12.48 -10.18
CA PRO A 142 -14.85 -13.83 -9.83
C PRO A 142 -14.14 -14.55 -10.98
N VAL A 143 -14.07 -13.94 -12.16
CA VAL A 143 -13.53 -14.50 -13.41
C VAL A 143 -12.70 -13.44 -14.16
N GLY A 144 -11.97 -13.83 -15.18
CA GLY A 144 -11.16 -12.91 -15.99
C GLY A 144 -11.93 -12.06 -16.99
N ALA A 145 -13.16 -11.63 -16.62
CA ALA A 145 -13.97 -10.77 -17.47
C ALA A 145 -13.59 -9.30 -17.36
N LEU A 146 -13.27 -8.82 -16.17
CA LEU A 146 -12.73 -7.49 -15.93
C LEU A 146 -11.27 -7.63 -15.50
N THR A 147 -10.37 -6.98 -16.22
CA THR A 147 -8.92 -7.05 -15.99
C THR A 147 -8.30 -5.67 -16.03
N SER A 148 -7.33 -5.42 -15.16
CA SER A 148 -6.59 -4.16 -15.13
C SER A 148 -5.69 -4.02 -16.35
N LYS A 149 -5.75 -2.89 -17.05
CA LYS A 149 -4.78 -2.55 -18.10
C LYS A 149 -3.35 -2.51 -17.58
N ASP A 150 -3.18 -2.15 -16.30
CA ASP A 150 -1.89 -2.07 -15.65
C ASP A 150 -1.24 -3.44 -15.44
N PHE A 151 -1.98 -4.42 -14.87
CA PHE A 151 -1.43 -5.73 -14.55
C PHE A 151 -1.52 -6.74 -15.71
N ARG A 152 -2.47 -6.56 -16.63
CA ARG A 152 -2.79 -7.50 -17.71
C ARG A 152 -1.55 -7.94 -18.48
N PHE A 153 -1.32 -9.25 -18.54
CA PHE A 153 -0.21 -9.92 -19.23
C PHE A 153 1.20 -9.61 -18.71
N LYS A 154 1.34 -8.98 -17.54
CA LYS A 154 2.65 -8.70 -16.96
C LYS A 154 3.27 -9.91 -16.25
N ALA A 155 2.48 -10.66 -15.52
CA ALA A 155 2.95 -11.84 -14.78
C ALA A 155 1.83 -12.85 -14.54
N ARG A 156 2.20 -14.12 -14.36
CA ARG A 156 1.29 -15.14 -13.87
C ARG A 156 1.35 -15.21 -12.36
N VAL A 157 0.18 -15.30 -11.73
CA VAL A 157 0.05 -15.18 -10.27
C VAL A 157 0.82 -16.25 -9.49
N TRP A 158 0.99 -17.45 -10.04
CA TRP A 158 1.74 -18.53 -9.40
C TRP A 158 3.27 -18.31 -9.34
N PHE A 159 3.79 -17.31 -10.05
CA PHE A 159 5.18 -16.86 -9.91
C PHE A 159 5.34 -15.77 -8.86
N LEU A 160 4.24 -15.21 -8.35
CA LEU A 160 4.24 -14.11 -7.41
C LEU A 160 4.09 -14.61 -5.97
N ARG A 161 4.70 -13.88 -5.05
CA ARG A 161 4.44 -13.95 -3.61
C ARG A 161 3.76 -12.68 -3.16
N SER A 162 3.01 -12.78 -2.07
CA SER A 162 2.33 -11.64 -1.45
C SER A 162 2.92 -11.35 -0.08
N ALA A 163 3.26 -10.08 0.18
CA ALA A 163 3.56 -9.58 1.52
C ALA A 163 2.42 -8.71 2.03
N ARG A 164 2.16 -8.73 3.34
CA ARG A 164 1.19 -7.82 3.96
C ARG A 164 1.78 -6.42 4.01
N SER A 165 1.03 -5.46 3.49
CA SER A 165 1.46 -4.08 3.40
C SER A 165 0.36 -3.13 3.86
N ILE A 166 0.75 -1.87 4.07
CA ILE A 166 -0.14 -0.74 4.36
C ILE A 166 0.03 0.28 3.24
N CYS A 167 -1.07 0.72 2.66
CA CYS A 167 -1.05 1.72 1.59
C CYS A 167 -0.46 3.04 2.07
N GLN A 168 0.47 3.59 1.30
CA GLN A 168 1.18 4.83 1.61
C GLN A 168 0.46 6.09 1.09
N GLY A 169 -0.72 5.94 0.46
CA GLY A 169 -1.37 7.03 -0.27
C GLY A 169 -2.07 8.09 0.58
N CYS A 170 -2.56 7.73 1.77
CA CYS A 170 -3.28 8.64 2.67
C CYS A 170 -3.44 8.07 4.09
N ALA A 171 -3.98 8.90 4.99
CA ALA A 171 -4.18 8.58 6.40
C ALA A 171 -5.23 7.49 6.69
N THR A 172 -5.99 7.04 5.70
CA THR A 172 -6.85 5.85 5.86
C THR A 172 -5.99 4.62 6.18
N GLY A 173 -4.79 4.51 5.57
CA GLY A 173 -3.88 3.41 5.83
C GLY A 173 -4.50 2.06 5.44
N CYS A 174 -5.08 1.96 4.24
CA CYS A 174 -5.70 0.73 3.76
C CYS A 174 -4.75 -0.45 3.85
N ASN A 175 -5.26 -1.57 4.35
CA ASN A 175 -4.54 -2.83 4.36
C ASN A 175 -4.46 -3.38 2.94
N ALA A 176 -3.29 -3.85 2.55
CA ALA A 176 -3.03 -4.31 1.20
C ALA A 176 -2.12 -5.54 1.16
N HIS A 177 -2.17 -6.26 0.06
CA HIS A 177 -1.19 -7.23 -0.36
C HIS A 177 -0.31 -6.61 -1.44
N LEU A 178 1.00 -6.72 -1.27
CA LEU A 178 1.99 -6.33 -2.27
C LEU A 178 2.49 -7.60 -2.96
N ASP A 179 2.14 -7.79 -4.24
CA ASP A 179 2.53 -8.96 -5.01
C ASP A 179 3.84 -8.69 -5.77
N TYR A 180 4.80 -9.58 -5.58
CA TYR A 180 6.14 -9.46 -6.14
C TYR A 180 6.71 -10.81 -6.61
N ASP A 181 7.61 -10.79 -7.58
CA ASP A 181 8.39 -11.97 -7.99
C ASP A 181 9.58 -12.16 -7.04
N PRO A 182 9.65 -13.26 -6.28
CA PRO A 182 10.74 -13.50 -5.31
C PRO A 182 12.12 -13.71 -5.95
N ARG A 183 12.20 -13.97 -7.28
CA ARG A 183 13.44 -14.18 -8.01
C ARG A 183 14.08 -12.87 -8.45
N THR A 184 13.25 -11.91 -8.84
CA THR A 184 13.70 -10.60 -9.37
C THR A 184 13.49 -9.47 -8.38
N PHE A 185 12.74 -9.70 -7.30
CA PHE A 185 12.26 -8.69 -6.35
C PHE A 185 11.46 -7.56 -7.00
N LYS A 186 10.92 -7.78 -8.20
CA LYS A 186 10.05 -6.82 -8.86
C LYS A 186 8.65 -6.89 -8.29
N VAL A 187 8.11 -5.74 -7.89
CA VAL A 187 6.70 -5.59 -7.48
C VAL A 187 5.84 -5.40 -8.72
N TYR A 188 4.70 -6.09 -8.75
CA TYR A 188 3.80 -6.11 -9.91
C TYR A 188 2.46 -5.47 -9.67
N ARG A 189 1.93 -5.53 -8.44
CA ARG A 189 0.64 -4.91 -8.10
C ARG A 189 0.43 -4.76 -6.61
N TYR A 190 -0.45 -3.83 -6.25
CA TYR A 190 -1.10 -3.74 -4.96
C TYR A 190 -2.51 -4.31 -5.05
N ARG A 191 -2.92 -5.11 -4.06
CA ARG A 191 -4.30 -5.62 -3.94
C ARG A 191 -4.86 -5.31 -2.55
N PRO A 192 -6.18 -5.00 -2.43
CA PRO A 192 -6.79 -4.81 -1.13
C PRO A 192 -6.68 -6.07 -0.26
N ARG A 193 -6.44 -5.88 1.02
CA ARG A 193 -6.51 -6.90 2.06
C ARG A 193 -7.59 -6.50 3.04
N GLU A 194 -8.45 -7.46 3.38
CA GLU A 194 -9.56 -7.24 4.30
C GLU A 194 -9.09 -6.71 5.66
N ASN A 195 -9.74 -5.63 6.11
CA ASN A 195 -9.69 -5.15 7.47
C ASN A 195 -10.97 -4.36 7.79
N ALA A 196 -11.88 -4.98 8.58
CA ALA A 196 -13.18 -4.41 8.92
C ALA A 196 -13.08 -3.04 9.64
N GLN A 197 -12.00 -2.76 10.36
CA GLN A 197 -11.80 -1.51 11.12
C GLN A 197 -11.25 -0.37 10.26
N VAL A 198 -10.65 -0.67 9.11
CA VAL A 198 -9.91 0.31 8.30
C VAL A 198 -10.57 0.51 6.93
N ASN A 199 -10.49 -0.47 6.06
CA ASN A 199 -10.87 -0.38 4.65
C ASN A 199 -11.86 -1.45 4.21
N GLN A 200 -12.40 -2.24 5.14
CA GLN A 200 -13.24 -3.39 4.81
C GLN A 200 -12.55 -4.28 3.76
N TYR A 201 -13.05 -4.29 2.53
CA TYR A 201 -12.50 -5.05 1.39
C TYR A 201 -11.94 -4.15 0.29
N TRP A 202 -11.93 -2.81 0.48
CA TRP A 202 -11.79 -1.86 -0.59
C TRP A 202 -10.44 -1.13 -0.59
N MET A 203 -10.03 -0.65 -1.76
CA MET A 203 -8.87 0.20 -1.93
C MET A 203 -9.09 1.12 -3.14
N CYS A 204 -8.61 2.36 -3.08
CA CYS A 204 -8.75 3.28 -4.21
C CYS A 204 -7.70 3.02 -5.30
N ASP A 205 -8.01 3.39 -6.54
CA ASP A 205 -7.12 3.20 -7.70
C ASP A 205 -5.77 3.89 -7.51
N LYS A 206 -5.77 5.10 -6.94
CA LYS A 206 -4.52 5.82 -6.62
C LYS A 206 -3.61 5.01 -5.70
N GLY A 207 -4.18 4.35 -4.69
CA GLY A 207 -3.42 3.47 -3.81
C GLY A 207 -2.95 2.20 -4.51
N MET A 208 -3.82 1.58 -5.32
CA MET A 208 -3.47 0.34 -6.03
C MET A 208 -2.39 0.57 -7.09
N LEU A 209 -2.38 1.72 -7.75
CA LEU A 209 -1.41 2.09 -8.78
C LEU A 209 -0.13 2.72 -8.22
N SER A 210 0.04 2.84 -6.91
CA SER A 210 1.25 3.44 -6.30
C SER A 210 2.43 2.45 -6.16
N TYR A 211 2.25 1.18 -6.44
CA TYR A 211 3.30 0.15 -6.29
C TYR A 211 4.59 0.41 -7.10
N PRO A 212 4.61 1.09 -8.27
CA PRO A 212 5.84 1.38 -8.99
C PRO A 212 6.81 2.25 -8.20
N GLU A 213 6.32 3.08 -7.28
CA GLU A 213 7.14 3.88 -6.38
C GLU A 213 8.11 3.03 -5.53
N ALA A 214 7.84 1.71 -5.36
CA ALA A 214 8.79 0.80 -4.71
C ALA A 214 10.15 0.72 -5.44
N HIS A 215 10.17 1.04 -6.74
CA HIS A 215 11.35 0.94 -7.61
C HIS A 215 11.76 2.26 -8.25
N GLU A 216 10.82 3.17 -8.48
CA GLU A 216 11.04 4.41 -9.23
C GLU A 216 11.47 5.55 -8.32
N GLY A 217 12.34 6.42 -8.82
CA GLY A 217 12.77 7.62 -8.10
C GLY A 217 13.54 7.34 -6.82
N ARG A 218 14.16 6.17 -6.68
CA ARG A 218 14.83 5.72 -5.46
C ARG A 218 16.18 6.37 -5.24
N VAL A 219 16.44 6.74 -3.99
CA VAL A 219 17.77 7.03 -3.48
C VAL A 219 18.39 5.72 -2.99
N VAL A 220 19.42 5.21 -3.66
CA VAL A 220 20.01 3.89 -3.37
C VAL A 220 21.50 3.98 -3.00
N ARG A 221 22.10 5.16 -3.14
CA ARG A 221 23.50 5.42 -2.76
C ARG A 221 23.59 6.65 -1.87
N PRO A 222 24.49 6.66 -0.87
CA PRO A 222 24.75 7.86 -0.08
C PRO A 222 25.41 8.94 -0.95
N ARG A 223 25.08 10.20 -0.65
CA ARG A 223 25.71 11.35 -1.30
C ARG A 223 26.21 12.37 -0.27
N ALA A 224 27.30 13.04 -0.63
CA ALA A 224 27.84 14.14 0.16
C ALA A 224 28.34 15.24 -0.76
N GLY A 225 27.86 16.48 -0.56
CA GLY A 225 28.15 17.60 -1.46
C GLY A 225 27.68 17.35 -2.90
N GLY A 226 26.62 16.56 -3.10
CA GLY A 226 26.07 16.19 -4.42
C GLY A 226 26.73 14.97 -5.08
N ASN A 227 27.86 14.47 -4.58
CA ASN A 227 28.57 13.33 -5.15
C ASN A 227 28.27 12.04 -4.39
N GLU A 228 28.21 10.90 -5.08
CA GLU A 228 28.14 9.60 -4.47
C GLU A 228 29.39 9.31 -3.65
N VAL A 229 29.21 8.77 -2.45
CA VAL A 229 30.29 8.43 -1.53
C VAL A 229 30.00 7.07 -0.87
N SER A 230 30.99 6.49 -0.21
CA SER A 230 30.76 5.29 0.59
C SER A 230 29.92 5.59 1.85
N VAL A 231 29.28 4.56 2.40
CA VAL A 231 28.52 4.65 3.66
C VAL A 231 29.37 5.25 4.80
N ALA A 232 30.63 4.80 4.93
CA ALA A 232 31.55 5.29 5.94
C ALA A 232 31.86 6.79 5.77
N GLN A 233 32.11 7.23 4.54
CA GLN A 233 32.35 8.65 4.24
C GLN A 233 31.11 9.52 4.51
N ALA A 234 29.92 9.06 4.14
CA ALA A 234 28.68 9.79 4.41
C ALA A 234 28.42 9.96 5.92
N LEU A 235 28.61 8.88 6.70
CA LEU A 235 28.46 8.93 8.16
C LEU A 235 29.51 9.83 8.82
N GLU A 236 30.75 9.78 8.36
CA GLU A 236 31.81 10.66 8.89
C GLU A 236 31.51 12.13 8.58
N GLN A 237 31.03 12.46 7.39
CA GLN A 237 30.61 13.83 7.04
C GLN A 237 29.40 14.26 7.84
N ALA A 238 28.40 13.39 8.02
CA ALA A 238 27.24 13.69 8.87
C ALA A 238 27.65 13.91 10.34
N ARG A 239 28.59 13.12 10.85
CA ARG A 239 29.20 13.32 12.16
C ARG A 239 29.88 14.68 12.28
N ALA A 240 30.75 15.01 11.32
CA ALA A 240 31.48 16.27 11.30
C ALA A 240 30.56 17.50 11.27
N LEU A 241 29.40 17.40 10.57
CA LEU A 241 28.40 18.47 10.53
C LEU A 241 27.73 18.70 11.90
N LEU A 242 27.58 17.68 12.74
CA LEU A 242 26.85 17.79 14.00
C LEU A 242 27.79 17.96 15.21
N GLN A 243 29.05 17.60 15.07
CA GLN A 243 30.02 17.64 16.18
C GLN A 243 30.27 19.08 16.62
N GLY A 244 30.10 19.35 17.94
CA GLY A 244 30.32 20.67 18.52
C GLY A 244 29.22 21.69 18.22
N VAL A 245 28.16 21.33 17.53
CA VAL A 245 27.00 22.22 17.27
C VAL A 245 26.11 22.26 18.51
N ALA A 246 25.78 23.47 18.97
CA ALA A 246 24.86 23.64 20.09
C ALA A 246 23.48 23.01 19.75
N ALA A 247 22.91 22.26 20.69
CA ALA A 247 21.64 21.57 20.52
C ALA A 247 20.49 22.48 20.06
N SER A 248 20.47 23.73 20.50
CA SER A 248 19.50 24.77 20.11
C SER A 248 19.61 25.20 18.64
N LYS A 249 20.71 24.90 17.95
CA LYS A 249 20.96 25.20 16.54
C LYS A 249 20.60 24.05 15.60
N ILE A 250 20.15 22.92 16.14
CA ILE A 250 19.80 21.74 15.36
C ILE A 250 18.28 21.59 15.32
N GLY A 251 17.71 21.53 14.12
CA GLY A 251 16.31 21.19 13.89
C GLY A 251 16.15 19.74 13.44
N PHE A 252 15.18 19.05 14.00
CA PHE A 252 14.83 17.66 13.63
C PHE A 252 13.49 17.63 12.93
N VAL A 253 13.46 17.07 11.72
CA VAL A 253 12.26 17.02 10.89
C VAL A 253 11.75 15.60 10.84
N LEU A 254 10.61 15.36 11.48
CA LEU A 254 9.85 14.13 11.43
C LEU A 254 9.10 14.03 10.10
N SER A 255 8.77 12.83 9.69
CA SER A 255 8.06 12.60 8.44
C SER A 255 6.76 11.82 8.63
N ALA A 256 5.67 12.38 8.15
CA ALA A 256 4.38 11.69 8.10
C ALA A 256 4.32 10.51 7.10
N GLN A 257 5.38 10.31 6.31
CA GLN A 257 5.51 9.20 5.36
C GLN A 257 6.42 8.07 5.86
N HIS A 258 7.34 8.37 6.75
CA HIS A 258 8.23 7.39 7.37
C HIS A 258 7.51 6.61 8.48
N SER A 259 8.05 5.44 8.80
CA SER A 259 7.49 4.55 9.84
C SER A 259 7.45 5.21 11.23
N LEU A 260 6.66 4.64 12.13
CA LEU A 260 6.67 5.02 13.54
C LEU A 260 8.07 4.79 14.15
N GLU A 261 8.71 3.70 13.77
CA GLU A 261 10.06 3.33 14.21
C GLU A 261 11.11 4.36 13.80
N ASP A 262 11.08 4.83 12.55
CA ASP A 262 12.01 5.85 12.05
C ASP A 262 11.85 7.17 12.79
N ASN A 263 10.62 7.64 12.96
CA ASN A 263 10.31 8.87 13.68
C ASN A 263 10.73 8.78 15.16
N HIS A 264 10.46 7.64 15.82
CA HIS A 264 10.85 7.43 17.23
C HIS A 264 12.36 7.40 17.40
N ALA A 265 13.09 6.74 16.50
CA ALA A 265 14.54 6.72 16.54
C ALA A 265 15.13 8.13 16.42
N LEU A 266 14.58 8.95 15.48
CA LEU A 266 15.03 10.33 15.30
C LEU A 266 14.76 11.20 16.54
N VAL A 267 13.60 11.05 17.19
CA VAL A 267 13.26 11.75 18.43
C VAL A 267 14.20 11.31 19.56
N THR A 268 14.54 10.01 19.64
CA THR A 268 15.46 9.48 20.65
C THR A 268 16.87 10.04 20.46
N LEU A 269 17.37 10.10 19.22
CA LEU A 269 18.64 10.77 18.91
C LEU A 269 18.63 12.23 19.37
N ALA A 270 17.58 12.97 19.02
CA ALA A 270 17.49 14.38 19.36
C ALA A 270 17.48 14.62 20.87
N LYS A 271 16.54 13.99 21.59
CA LYS A 271 16.31 14.24 23.03
C LYS A 271 17.39 13.61 23.91
N SER A 272 17.66 12.31 23.70
CA SER A 272 18.49 11.55 24.63
C SER A 272 19.99 11.66 24.37
N ALA A 273 20.38 11.81 23.09
CA ALA A 273 21.79 11.89 22.72
C ALA A 273 22.29 13.32 22.56
N LEU A 274 21.51 14.21 21.97
CA LEU A 274 21.96 15.56 21.63
C LEU A 274 21.34 16.65 22.51
N GLY A 275 20.36 16.34 23.36
CA GLY A 275 19.67 17.33 24.22
C GLY A 275 18.90 18.39 23.43
N ALA A 276 18.50 18.07 22.19
CA ALA A 276 17.81 19.00 21.30
C ALA A 276 16.29 18.84 21.40
N GLY A 277 15.54 19.98 21.28
CA GLY A 277 14.09 20.01 21.43
C GLY A 277 13.34 20.66 20.27
N SER A 278 14.03 21.05 19.19
CA SER A 278 13.39 21.71 18.05
C SER A 278 12.92 20.67 17.01
N PHE A 279 11.60 20.37 17.03
CA PHE A 279 10.99 19.40 16.14
C PHE A 279 10.05 20.04 15.14
N PHE A 280 10.06 19.53 13.93
CA PHE A 280 9.18 19.94 12.83
C PHE A 280 8.60 18.69 12.17
N LEU A 281 7.47 18.83 11.48
CA LEU A 281 6.80 17.74 10.76
C LEU A 281 6.67 18.09 9.29
N THR A 282 7.04 17.13 8.44
CA THR A 282 6.85 17.21 6.99
C THR A 282 5.99 16.06 6.49
N GLY A 283 5.47 16.22 5.28
CA GLY A 283 4.67 15.23 4.57
C GLY A 283 4.11 15.79 3.27
N ARG A 284 3.26 15.01 2.61
CA ARG A 284 2.53 15.46 1.43
C ARG A 284 1.47 16.49 1.82
N ALA A 285 1.20 17.43 0.93
CA ALA A 285 0.10 18.38 1.10
C ALA A 285 -1.25 17.66 1.20
N PRO A 286 -2.21 18.19 1.98
CA PRO A 286 -3.55 17.64 2.04
C PRO A 286 -4.26 17.76 0.68
N GLY A 287 -5.22 16.88 0.44
CA GLY A 287 -6.05 16.88 -0.77
C GLY A 287 -7.53 16.77 -0.42
N GLN A 288 -8.39 16.73 -1.43
CA GLN A 288 -9.82 16.56 -1.23
C GLN A 288 -10.16 15.12 -0.86
N PRO A 289 -10.92 14.87 0.22
CA PRO A 289 -11.45 13.54 0.51
C PRO A 289 -12.56 13.18 -0.48
N ASP A 290 -12.80 11.87 -0.70
CA ASP A 290 -13.87 11.42 -1.61
C ASP A 290 -15.11 10.89 -0.87
N GLY A 291 -15.11 10.92 0.44
CA GLY A 291 -16.22 10.43 1.26
C GLY A 291 -16.34 8.90 1.35
N VAL A 292 -15.48 8.15 0.67
CA VAL A 292 -15.45 6.66 0.73
C VAL A 292 -14.23 6.18 1.53
N LEU A 293 -13.04 6.26 0.95
CA LEU A 293 -11.79 5.83 1.61
C LEU A 293 -10.69 6.88 1.54
N LEU A 294 -10.64 7.68 0.49
CA LEU A 294 -9.54 8.60 0.27
C LEU A 294 -9.60 9.77 1.27
N ALA A 295 -8.71 9.75 2.26
CA ALA A 295 -8.65 10.79 3.29
C ALA A 295 -8.03 12.10 2.77
N ALA A 296 -8.36 13.24 3.39
CA ALA A 296 -7.75 14.54 3.10
C ALA A 296 -6.25 14.54 3.39
N ASP A 297 -5.82 13.99 4.52
CA ASP A 297 -4.40 13.79 4.82
C ASP A 297 -3.82 12.71 3.89
N ARG A 298 -2.85 13.09 3.06
CA ARG A 298 -2.21 12.23 2.06
C ARG A 298 -1.00 11.46 2.60
N ASN A 299 -0.87 11.36 3.90
CA ASN A 299 0.24 10.69 4.55
C ASN A 299 -0.24 9.47 5.35
N PRO A 300 0.50 8.36 5.33
CA PRO A 300 0.09 7.13 6.01
C PRO A 300 0.31 7.17 7.52
N ASN A 301 1.17 8.05 8.03
CA ASN A 301 1.71 7.99 9.39
C ASN A 301 1.79 9.34 10.11
N THR A 302 0.94 10.30 9.79
CA THR A 302 0.92 11.58 10.49
C THR A 302 0.72 11.37 11.99
N GLN A 303 -0.22 10.53 12.39
CA GLN A 303 -0.48 10.22 13.80
C GLN A 303 0.73 9.54 14.47
N GLY A 304 1.42 8.64 13.76
CA GLY A 304 2.62 7.99 14.30
C GLY A 304 3.79 8.96 14.49
N ALA A 305 3.99 9.89 13.58
CA ALA A 305 5.00 10.93 13.73
C ALA A 305 4.71 11.84 14.94
N LEU A 306 3.44 12.22 15.15
CA LEU A 306 3.00 12.97 16.33
C LEU A 306 3.16 12.16 17.63
N GLN A 307 2.81 10.88 17.64
CA GLN A 307 3.02 9.99 18.77
C GLN A 307 4.52 9.83 19.11
N ALA A 308 5.38 9.71 18.10
CA ALA A 308 6.83 9.62 18.31
C ALA A 308 7.39 10.88 18.96
N ALA A 309 6.89 12.04 18.62
CA ALA A 309 7.29 13.32 19.24
C ALA A 309 6.89 13.41 20.73
N SER A 310 5.90 12.60 21.16
CA SER A 310 5.44 12.51 22.56
C SER A 310 4.92 13.85 23.08
N THR A 311 5.59 14.41 24.11
CA THR A 311 5.18 15.66 24.77
C THR A 311 5.51 16.95 24.00
N THR A 312 6.25 16.84 22.88
CA THR A 312 6.67 18.00 22.09
C THR A 312 5.87 18.06 20.80
N THR A 313 5.01 19.04 20.61
CA THR A 313 4.28 19.24 19.36
C THR A 313 5.25 19.75 18.28
N PRO A 314 5.48 18.99 17.18
CA PRO A 314 6.32 19.47 16.08
C PRO A 314 5.71 20.68 15.40
N GLY A 315 6.53 21.69 15.10
CA GLY A 315 6.12 22.83 14.29
C GLY A 315 5.92 22.45 12.81
N PRO A 316 5.18 23.23 12.03
CA PRO A 316 5.08 23.04 10.59
C PRO A 316 6.42 23.32 9.89
N VAL A 317 6.59 22.84 8.66
CA VAL A 317 7.81 23.10 7.86
C VAL A 317 8.05 24.60 7.64
N THR A 318 7.00 25.42 7.54
CA THR A 318 7.13 26.90 7.43
C THR A 318 7.87 27.49 8.63
N ALA A 319 7.59 27.02 9.85
CA ALA A 319 8.31 27.47 11.04
C ALA A 319 9.79 27.04 11.03
N LEU A 320 10.12 25.90 10.43
CA LEU A 320 11.53 25.54 10.19
C LEU A 320 12.20 26.52 9.25
N LEU A 321 11.54 26.89 8.15
CA LEU A 321 12.09 27.83 7.17
C LEU A 321 12.37 29.19 7.80
N ASP A 322 11.46 29.69 8.62
CA ASP A 322 11.63 30.95 9.36
C ASP A 322 12.81 30.86 10.37
N ALA A 323 12.93 29.70 11.05
CA ALA A 323 14.02 29.46 11.98
C ALA A 323 15.39 29.35 11.28
N VAL A 324 15.43 28.81 10.06
CA VAL A 324 16.64 28.77 9.23
C VAL A 324 16.96 30.17 8.68
N ALA A 325 15.97 30.89 8.19
CA ALA A 325 16.15 32.23 7.65
C ALA A 325 16.69 33.23 8.70
N SER A 326 16.22 33.10 9.95
CA SER A 326 16.69 33.91 11.09
C SER A 326 18.02 33.45 11.68
N GLY A 327 18.60 32.34 11.21
CA GLY A 327 19.83 31.76 11.77
C GLY A 327 19.65 31.13 13.16
N LYS A 328 18.40 30.96 13.63
CA LYS A 328 18.06 30.23 14.84
C LYS A 328 18.42 28.75 14.69
N ILE A 329 18.09 28.13 13.55
CA ILE A 329 18.48 26.78 13.15
C ILE A 329 19.50 26.88 12.01
N THR A 330 20.63 26.21 12.17
CA THR A 330 21.73 26.19 11.19
C THR A 330 22.02 24.80 10.65
N HIS A 331 21.60 23.76 11.38
CA HIS A 331 21.74 22.35 11.01
C HIS A 331 20.40 21.65 11.09
N VAL A 332 20.10 20.78 10.13
CA VAL A 332 18.83 20.06 10.05
C VAL A 332 19.11 18.57 9.83
N VAL A 333 18.49 17.71 10.64
CA VAL A 333 18.43 16.26 10.41
C VAL A 333 16.98 15.93 10.05
N MET A 334 16.76 15.36 8.87
CA MET A 334 15.42 15.23 8.30
C MET A 334 15.15 13.80 7.80
N LEU A 335 13.96 13.30 8.10
CA LEU A 335 13.38 12.12 7.46
C LEU A 335 12.55 12.56 6.24
N GLY A 336 12.75 11.87 5.11
CA GLY A 336 12.03 12.12 3.87
C GLY A 336 12.60 13.28 3.05
N SER A 337 12.21 13.33 1.78
CA SER A 337 12.68 14.32 0.80
C SER A 337 11.58 15.25 0.30
N GLU A 338 10.33 15.01 0.70
CA GLU A 338 9.19 15.80 0.27
C GLU A 338 8.83 16.86 1.32
N VAL A 339 8.65 18.07 0.86
CA VAL A 339 8.12 19.17 1.65
C VAL A 339 6.98 19.85 0.85
N PRO A 340 5.85 20.16 1.49
CA PRO A 340 4.70 20.76 0.81
C PRO A 340 4.89 22.28 0.65
N VAL A 341 5.99 22.67 0.00
CA VAL A 341 6.34 24.10 -0.21
C VAL A 341 6.81 24.31 -1.65
N ASP A 342 6.66 25.53 -2.13
CA ASP A 342 7.14 25.91 -3.45
C ASP A 342 8.68 25.96 -3.54
N GLY A 343 9.20 26.07 -4.77
CA GLY A 343 10.64 26.07 -5.01
C GLY A 343 11.37 27.29 -4.41
N LYS A 344 10.72 28.44 -4.24
CA LYS A 344 11.30 29.62 -3.62
C LYS A 344 11.48 29.43 -2.12
N THR A 345 10.46 28.86 -1.49
CA THR A 345 10.47 28.54 -0.05
C THR A 345 11.51 27.46 0.24
N LEU A 346 11.65 26.47 -0.66
CA LEU A 346 12.64 25.42 -0.54
C LEU A 346 14.09 25.93 -0.59
N ALA A 347 14.37 26.97 -1.39
CA ALA A 347 15.69 27.60 -1.43
C ALA A 347 16.15 28.12 -0.05
N GLY A 348 15.21 28.43 0.84
CA GLY A 348 15.48 28.81 2.23
C GLY A 348 16.10 27.70 3.06
N ILE A 349 15.70 26.43 2.85
CA ILE A 349 16.27 25.27 3.57
C ILE A 349 17.76 25.07 3.24
N GLY A 350 18.18 25.34 2.00
CA GLY A 350 19.56 25.22 1.54
C GLY A 350 20.57 26.13 2.26
N ARG A 351 20.11 27.09 3.07
CA ARG A 351 20.99 27.90 3.95
C ARG A 351 21.47 27.12 5.18
N ALA A 352 20.75 26.06 5.56
CA ALA A 352 21.19 25.17 6.65
C ALA A 352 22.05 24.03 6.10
N LYS A 353 22.88 23.43 6.96
CA LYS A 353 23.54 22.14 6.68
C LYS A 353 22.52 21.04 6.84
N LEU A 354 22.22 20.32 5.76
CA LEU A 354 21.15 19.32 5.71
C LEU A 354 21.70 17.90 5.72
N ILE A 355 21.30 17.11 6.71
CA ILE A 355 21.44 15.65 6.72
C ILE A 355 20.06 15.08 6.45
N VAL A 356 19.87 14.42 5.32
CA VAL A 356 18.59 13.89 4.87
C VAL A 356 18.64 12.38 4.79
N ILE A 357 17.67 11.72 5.40
CA ILE A 357 17.47 10.27 5.34
C ILE A 357 16.21 10.06 4.49
N ALA A 358 16.35 9.65 3.23
CA ALA A 358 15.23 9.58 2.31
C ALA A 358 15.30 8.34 1.39
N SER A 359 14.13 7.78 1.10
CA SER A 359 13.97 6.63 0.20
C SER A 359 13.84 7.02 -1.27
N HIS A 360 13.39 8.25 -1.53
CA HIS A 360 13.12 8.75 -2.89
C HIS A 360 13.78 10.09 -3.12
N GLU A 361 14.06 10.34 -4.40
CA GLU A 361 14.51 11.65 -4.86
C GLU A 361 13.43 12.70 -4.62
N GLY A 362 13.87 13.90 -4.38
CA GLY A 362 12.99 15.04 -4.18
C GLY A 362 13.79 16.32 -4.06
N PRO A 363 13.13 17.47 -3.97
CA PRO A 363 13.81 18.76 -3.90
C PRO A 363 14.80 18.86 -2.73
N VAL A 364 14.44 18.31 -1.56
CA VAL A 364 15.30 18.34 -0.36
C VAL A 364 16.46 17.34 -0.49
N ALA A 365 16.24 16.17 -1.09
CA ALA A 365 17.30 15.22 -1.35
C ALA A 365 18.39 15.80 -2.26
N LYS A 366 18.00 16.61 -3.26
CA LYS A 366 18.93 17.32 -4.15
C LYS A 366 19.70 18.44 -3.44
N ALA A 367 19.09 19.08 -2.44
CA ALA A 367 19.72 20.16 -1.67
C ALA A 367 20.51 19.63 -0.46
N ALA A 368 20.49 18.33 -0.18
CA ALA A 368 21.14 17.74 0.99
C ALA A 368 22.64 17.93 0.98
N THR A 369 23.22 18.37 2.12
CA THR A 369 24.67 18.37 2.35
C THR A 369 25.16 16.93 2.47
N VAL A 370 24.42 16.08 3.20
CA VAL A 370 24.61 14.63 3.27
C VAL A 370 23.25 13.96 3.08
N LEU A 371 23.18 13.01 2.13
CA LEU A 371 22.00 12.21 1.84
C LEU A 371 22.28 10.74 2.15
N LEU A 372 21.44 10.14 3.01
CA LEU A 372 21.51 8.75 3.41
C LEU A 372 20.31 8.00 2.81
N PRO A 373 20.53 6.91 2.06
CA PRO A 373 19.47 6.20 1.36
C PRO A 373 18.61 5.37 2.33
N ALA A 374 17.35 5.74 2.48
CA ALA A 374 16.39 4.96 3.25
C ALA A 374 15.73 3.86 2.41
N THR A 375 15.28 2.79 3.07
CA THR A 375 14.39 1.80 2.45
C THR A 375 13.03 2.41 2.12
N SER A 376 12.38 1.92 1.05
CA SER A 376 10.96 2.14 0.81
C SER A 376 10.10 1.27 1.75
N TRP A 377 8.78 1.51 1.75
CA TRP A 377 7.85 0.68 2.55
C TRP A 377 7.85 -0.80 2.14
N ALA A 378 8.22 -1.12 0.89
CA ALA A 378 8.29 -2.49 0.39
C ALA A 378 9.53 -3.25 0.87
N GLU A 379 10.55 -2.55 1.33
CA GLU A 379 11.87 -3.08 1.69
C GLU A 379 12.10 -3.22 3.20
N GLN A 380 11.10 -2.93 4.03
CA GLN A 380 11.24 -2.97 5.48
C GLN A 380 9.99 -3.48 6.20
N ASP A 381 10.19 -4.03 7.39
CA ASP A 381 9.13 -4.23 8.37
C ASP A 381 8.87 -2.92 9.11
N ALA A 382 7.65 -2.38 9.02
CA ALA A 382 7.33 -1.07 9.54
C ALA A 382 5.97 -1.03 10.25
N THR A 383 5.78 -0.01 11.10
CA THR A 383 4.49 0.31 11.72
C THR A 383 4.03 1.68 11.24
N TYR A 384 2.77 1.78 10.87
CA TYR A 384 2.10 3.03 10.49
C TYR A 384 0.86 3.22 11.36
N VAL A 385 0.65 4.45 11.84
CA VAL A 385 -0.54 4.80 12.63
C VAL A 385 -1.46 5.65 11.77
N ASN A 386 -2.61 5.10 11.43
CA ASN A 386 -3.55 5.73 10.53
C ASN A 386 -4.27 6.93 11.16
N GLY A 387 -5.11 7.64 10.38
CA GLY A 387 -5.85 8.82 10.83
C GLY A 387 -6.80 8.58 12.01
N LYS A 388 -7.20 7.30 12.26
CA LYS A 388 -8.00 6.89 13.42
C LYS A 388 -7.16 6.51 14.64
N GLY A 389 -5.83 6.63 14.57
CA GLY A 389 -4.92 6.25 15.65
C GLY A 389 -4.61 4.75 15.74
N LEU A 390 -5.05 3.94 14.76
CA LEU A 390 -4.80 2.50 14.74
C LEU A 390 -3.40 2.21 14.20
N ALA A 391 -2.57 1.57 15.02
CA ALA A 391 -1.22 1.12 14.64
C ALA A 391 -1.31 -0.18 13.80
N GLN A 392 -0.72 -0.18 12.62
CA GLN A 392 -0.77 -1.26 11.66
C GLN A 392 0.63 -1.64 11.20
N ARG A 393 0.92 -2.94 11.07
CA ARG A 393 2.22 -3.45 10.64
C ARG A 393 2.21 -3.83 9.17
N SER A 394 3.29 -3.46 8.47
CA SER A 394 3.66 -3.97 7.16
C SER A 394 4.83 -4.93 7.26
N GLU A 395 4.92 -5.86 6.32
CA GLU A 395 5.99 -6.84 6.17
C GLU A 395 6.89 -6.46 5.00
N ARG A 396 8.16 -6.75 5.12
CA ARG A 396 9.11 -6.59 4.03
C ARG A 396 8.79 -7.56 2.89
N ALA A 397 8.57 -7.04 1.70
CA ALA A 397 8.33 -7.81 0.48
C ALA A 397 9.63 -8.11 -0.28
N ILE A 398 10.48 -7.10 -0.44
CA ILE A 398 11.68 -7.17 -1.29
C ILE A 398 12.94 -6.81 -0.49
N ALA A 399 14.10 -7.20 -1.01
CA ALA A 399 15.37 -6.82 -0.41
C ALA A 399 15.65 -5.32 -0.61
N PRO A 400 16.31 -4.65 0.35
CA PRO A 400 16.78 -3.29 0.17
C PRO A 400 17.67 -3.14 -1.07
N GLN A 401 17.49 -2.04 -1.81
CA GLN A 401 18.26 -1.74 -3.01
C GLN A 401 19.54 -0.95 -2.67
N GLY A 402 20.65 -1.30 -3.28
CA GLY A 402 21.93 -0.62 -3.10
C GLY A 402 22.37 -0.59 -1.62
N ASP A 403 22.72 0.58 -1.12
CA ASP A 403 23.12 0.81 0.28
C ASP A 403 21.94 1.25 1.17
N SER A 404 20.68 1.09 0.71
CA SER A 404 19.51 1.52 1.46
C SER A 404 19.33 0.73 2.76
N GLN A 405 19.02 1.44 3.84
CA GLN A 405 18.71 0.88 5.16
C GLN A 405 17.44 1.53 5.73
N PRO A 406 16.67 0.88 6.60
CA PRO A 406 15.60 1.52 7.34
C PRO A 406 16.05 2.82 8.00
N GLY A 407 15.22 3.85 7.99
CA GLY A 407 15.59 5.16 8.52
C GLY A 407 16.09 5.10 9.96
N TRP A 408 15.48 4.27 10.80
CA TRP A 408 15.91 4.06 12.18
C TRP A 408 17.33 3.47 12.30
N GLN A 409 17.78 2.64 11.36
CA GLN A 409 19.15 2.10 11.34
C GLN A 409 20.16 3.19 11.00
N TRP A 410 19.85 4.07 10.04
CA TRP A 410 20.68 5.25 9.76
C TRP A 410 20.82 6.15 10.99
N VAL A 411 19.73 6.35 11.73
CA VAL A 411 19.74 7.13 12.97
C VAL A 411 20.61 6.46 14.04
N VAL A 412 20.57 5.14 14.19
CA VAL A 412 21.45 4.39 15.09
C VAL A 412 22.92 4.53 14.70
N SER A 413 23.22 4.39 13.39
CA SER A 413 24.58 4.54 12.87
C SER A 413 25.13 5.95 13.07
N LEU A 414 24.29 6.96 12.87
CA LEU A 414 24.65 8.37 13.14
C LEU A 414 24.91 8.61 14.63
N ALA A 415 24.07 8.06 15.51
CA ALA A 415 24.28 8.15 16.97
C ALA A 415 25.61 7.53 17.37
N GLN A 416 25.93 6.34 16.87
CA GLN A 416 27.19 5.64 17.14
C GLN A 416 28.40 6.45 16.63
N ALA A 417 28.31 7.02 15.42
CA ALA A 417 29.35 7.89 14.89
C ALA A 417 29.60 9.13 15.77
N LEU A 418 28.54 9.65 16.41
CA LEU A 418 28.64 10.76 17.38
C LEU A 418 29.07 10.31 18.81
N GLY A 419 29.29 9.01 19.04
CA GLY A 419 29.71 8.47 20.33
C GLY A 419 28.56 8.16 21.30
N HIS A 420 27.32 8.14 20.82
CA HIS A 420 26.12 7.89 21.62
C HIS A 420 25.50 6.50 21.37
N LYS A 421 24.79 5.99 22.40
CA LYS A 421 24.01 4.74 22.32
C LYS A 421 22.52 5.06 22.55
N LEU A 422 21.63 4.61 21.66
CA LEU A 422 20.20 4.88 21.74
C LEU A 422 19.40 3.86 22.56
N GLY A 423 20.04 2.82 23.11
CA GLY A 423 19.37 1.76 23.88
C GLY A 423 18.69 0.69 23.01
N PHE A 424 18.83 0.75 21.70
CA PHE A 424 18.37 -0.26 20.75
C PHE A 424 19.31 -0.33 19.55
N THR A 425 19.49 -1.54 19.04
CA THR A 425 20.25 -1.86 17.81
C THR A 425 19.45 -2.77 16.87
N LYS A 426 18.34 -3.33 17.37
CA LYS A 426 17.46 -4.24 16.64
C LYS A 426 16.03 -3.68 16.65
N LEU A 427 15.26 -4.00 15.59
CA LEU A 427 13.86 -3.59 15.46
C LEU A 427 12.98 -4.04 16.63
N THR A 428 13.23 -5.25 17.16
CA THR A 428 12.52 -5.77 18.33
C THR A 428 12.78 -4.98 19.61
N GLU A 429 13.99 -4.50 19.80
CA GLU A 429 14.38 -3.63 20.93
C GLU A 429 13.73 -2.25 20.79
N LEU A 430 13.82 -1.65 19.60
CA LEU A 430 13.17 -0.39 19.26
C LEU A 430 11.66 -0.44 19.53
N ARG A 431 10.99 -1.52 19.06
CA ARG A 431 9.54 -1.71 19.29
C ARG A 431 9.18 -1.89 20.77
N ARG A 432 10.05 -2.43 21.61
CA ARG A 432 9.80 -2.47 23.07
C ARG A 432 9.80 -1.07 23.68
N THR A 433 10.66 -0.16 23.22
CA THR A 433 10.64 1.22 23.71
C THR A 433 9.35 1.96 23.34
N LEU A 434 8.75 1.61 22.19
CA LEU A 434 7.45 2.14 21.77
C LEU A 434 6.28 1.63 22.64
N LEU A 435 6.33 0.38 23.10
CA LEU A 435 5.29 -0.23 23.96
C LEU A 435 5.30 0.29 25.39
N GLY A 436 6.41 0.91 25.86
CA GLY A 436 6.49 1.58 27.14
C GLY A 436 5.72 2.92 27.22
N THR A 437 5.23 3.41 26.08
CA THR A 437 4.32 4.56 26.02
C THR A 437 2.90 4.01 25.92
N PRO A 438 1.97 4.31 26.84
CA PRO A 438 0.60 3.78 26.78
C PRO A 438 -0.10 4.27 25.50
N THR A 439 -0.19 3.42 24.49
CA THR A 439 -1.07 3.63 23.34
C THR A 439 -2.27 2.70 23.49
N ALA A 440 -3.45 3.28 23.53
CA ALA A 440 -4.70 2.54 23.50
C ALA A 440 -4.76 1.63 22.25
N ALA A 441 -5.22 0.39 22.47
CA ALA A 441 -5.58 -0.61 21.48
C ALA A 441 -4.43 -1.31 20.72
N THR A 442 -3.85 -2.32 21.37
CA THR A 442 -3.36 -3.51 20.66
C THR A 442 -4.55 -4.25 20.06
N ALA A 443 -4.87 -4.03 18.81
CA ALA A 443 -5.82 -4.88 18.10
C ALA A 443 -5.22 -6.29 17.99
N ALA A 444 -5.92 -7.25 18.59
CA ALA A 444 -5.62 -8.66 18.58
C ALA A 444 -5.37 -9.15 17.14
N ALA A 445 -4.25 -9.83 16.95
CA ALA A 445 -4.03 -10.66 15.78
C ALA A 445 -5.11 -11.75 15.78
N ALA A 446 -6.02 -11.71 14.84
CA ALA A 446 -6.89 -12.85 14.58
C ALA A 446 -6.01 -14.03 14.16
N PRO A 447 -6.22 -15.24 14.72
CA PRO A 447 -5.44 -16.41 14.35
C PRO A 447 -5.67 -16.71 12.87
N GLY A 448 -4.59 -16.67 12.10
CA GLY A 448 -4.60 -17.07 10.72
C GLY A 448 -4.92 -18.54 10.61
N THR A 449 -6.02 -18.88 9.97
CA THR A 449 -6.23 -20.20 9.41
C THR A 449 -5.26 -20.38 8.25
N THR A 450 -4.17 -21.06 8.53
CA THR A 450 -3.31 -21.69 7.54
C THR A 450 -4.09 -22.83 6.91
N THR A 451 -4.57 -22.66 5.69
CA THR A 451 -4.80 -23.79 4.80
C THR A 451 -3.75 -23.74 3.72
N GLY A 452 -2.67 -24.45 3.98
CA GLY A 452 -1.78 -24.89 2.94
C GLY A 452 -2.51 -25.92 2.10
N ALA A 453 -2.49 -25.72 0.80
CA ALA A 453 -2.61 -26.79 -0.15
C ALA A 453 -1.35 -26.73 -1.01
N ALA A 454 -0.43 -27.62 -0.67
CA ALA A 454 0.56 -28.09 -1.61
C ALA A 454 -0.18 -29.02 -2.59
N VAL A 455 -0.11 -28.76 -3.87
CA VAL A 455 0.33 -29.62 -4.98
C VAL A 455 0.40 -28.71 -6.21
#